data_28308b08ea2004d51ed0b4b934b2bb15
#
_entry.id   28308b08ea2004d51ed0b4b934b2bb15
#
_cell.length_a   1.000
_cell.length_b   1.000
_cell.length_c   1.000
_cell.angle_alpha   90.00
_cell.angle_beta   90.00
_cell.angle_gamma   90.00
#
_symmetry.space_group_name_H-M   'P 1'
#
loop_
_entity.id
_entity.type
_entity.pdbx_description
1 polymer ?
#
loop_
_entity_poly.entity_id
_entity_poly.type
_entity_poly.pdbx_seq_one_letter_code
_entity_poly.pdbx_strand_id
1 'polypeptide(L)'
;MKFFIEIEELKVDTIIGVFEEERLKPQTILISIKCQLDIDHNQDLDNIENVTSYSDIKNEIIKFVSASQYKTLEKLITDLKKHLDDKFPIQIEKLEINKIEIAKKYNAKKT
;
A
#
# COMPACT_ATOMS: atom_id res chain seq x y z
N MET A 1 6.70 8.98 21.79
CA MET A 1 5.97 9.93 20.89
C MET A 1 5.50 9.17 19.67
N LYS A 2 4.27 9.42 19.25
CA LYS A 2 3.67 8.72 18.12
C LYS A 2 3.46 9.67 16.95
N PHE A 3 3.87 9.23 15.78
CA PHE A 3 3.65 9.96 14.55
C PHE A 3 2.86 9.11 13.58
N PHE A 4 2.08 9.75 12.72
CA PHE A 4 1.29 9.06 11.71
C PHE A 4 1.77 9.42 10.32
N ILE A 5 1.79 8.41 9.46
CA ILE A 5 1.97 8.61 8.02
C ILE A 5 0.68 8.16 7.35
N GLU A 6 0.14 9.01 6.50
CA GLU A 6 -1.08 8.73 5.75
C GLU A 6 -0.84 8.96 4.27
N ILE A 7 -1.10 7.93 3.47
CA ILE A 7 -1.02 8.01 2.02
C ILE A 7 -2.41 7.70 1.49
N GLU A 8 -3.00 8.63 0.74
CA GLU A 8 -4.34 8.48 0.20
C GLU A 8 -4.31 8.29 -1.31
N GLU A 9 -5.01 7.26 -1.77
CA GLU A 9 -5.27 7.02 -3.18
C GLU A 9 -3.99 6.98 -4.04
N LEU A 10 -2.98 6.28 -3.56
CA LEU A 10 -1.77 6.02 -4.34
C LEU A 10 -2.12 5.14 -5.53
N LYS A 11 -1.88 5.62 -6.73
CA LYS A 11 -2.14 4.88 -7.96
C LYS A 11 -0.99 3.93 -8.26
N VAL A 12 -1.31 2.65 -8.42
CA VAL A 12 -0.32 1.64 -8.81
C VAL A 12 -0.94 0.74 -9.87
N ASP A 13 -0.18 0.48 -10.93
CA ASP A 13 -0.61 -0.43 -11.98
C ASP A 13 -0.10 -1.84 -11.65
N THR A 14 -0.99 -2.81 -11.70
CA THR A 14 -0.65 -4.19 -11.39
C THR A 14 -1.63 -5.15 -12.07
N ILE A 15 -1.16 -6.38 -12.33
CA ILE A 15 -2.04 -7.43 -12.81
C ILE A 15 -2.76 -8.00 -11.60
N ILE A 16 -4.09 -7.88 -11.58
CA ILE A 16 -4.90 -8.37 -10.48
C ILE A 16 -6.30 -8.75 -10.97
N GLY A 17 -6.79 -9.88 -10.49
CA GLY A 17 -8.12 -10.36 -10.82
C GLY A 17 -8.15 -11.82 -11.14
N VAL A 18 -9.35 -12.42 -11.05
CA VAL A 18 -9.57 -13.85 -11.33
C VAL A 18 -9.96 -14.13 -12.77
N PHE A 19 -10.51 -13.13 -13.47
CA PHE A 19 -10.95 -13.29 -14.84
C PHE A 19 -9.79 -13.29 -15.82
N GLU A 20 -9.93 -14.06 -16.89
CA GLU A 20 -8.87 -14.22 -17.86
C GLU A 20 -8.42 -12.89 -18.47
N GLU A 21 -9.35 -12.02 -18.82
CA GLU A 21 -9.02 -10.70 -19.36
C GLU A 21 -8.26 -9.81 -18.37
N GLU A 22 -8.46 -10.01 -17.07
CA GLU A 22 -7.73 -9.27 -16.04
C GLU A 22 -6.27 -9.70 -15.92
N ARG A 23 -5.94 -10.89 -16.45
CA ARG A 23 -4.58 -11.42 -16.41
C ARG A 23 -3.73 -10.97 -17.58
N LEU A 24 -4.33 -10.33 -18.59
CA LEU A 24 -3.64 -9.98 -19.84
C LEU A 24 -2.86 -8.66 -19.77
N LYS A 25 -3.28 -7.74 -18.92
CA LYS A 25 -2.64 -6.44 -18.82
C LYS A 25 -2.84 -5.84 -17.43
N PRO A 26 -1.93 -4.95 -17.01
CA PRO A 26 -2.10 -4.27 -15.73
C PRO A 26 -3.35 -3.37 -15.73
N GLN A 27 -3.92 -3.22 -14.54
CA GLN A 27 -4.96 -2.22 -14.29
C GLN A 27 -4.51 -1.34 -13.13
N THR A 28 -5.07 -0.15 -13.05
CA THR A 28 -4.75 0.79 -11.98
C THR A 28 -5.59 0.50 -10.75
N ILE A 29 -4.93 0.39 -9.61
CA ILE A 29 -5.61 0.30 -8.31
C ILE A 29 -5.21 1.49 -7.45
N LEU A 30 -6.06 1.81 -6.49
CA LEU A 30 -5.82 2.87 -5.52
C LEU A 30 -5.52 2.26 -4.17
N ILE A 31 -4.40 2.65 -3.57
CA ILE A 31 -3.98 2.14 -2.27
C ILE A 31 -3.92 3.30 -1.29
N SER A 32 -4.63 3.15 -0.17
CA SER A 32 -4.59 4.10 0.93
C SER A 32 -4.12 3.40 2.18
N ILE A 33 -3.18 4.03 2.89
CA ILE A 33 -2.63 3.47 4.11
C ILE A 33 -2.49 4.56 5.17
N LYS A 34 -2.80 4.19 6.41
CA LYS A 34 -2.49 5.00 7.58
C LYS A 34 -1.71 4.14 8.54
N CYS A 35 -0.54 4.59 8.93
CA CYS A 35 0.29 3.85 9.86
C CYS A 35 0.88 4.78 10.93
N GLN A 36 1.24 4.15 12.04
CA GLN A 36 1.79 4.81 13.21
C GLN A 36 3.26 4.43 13.36
N LEU A 37 4.07 5.41 13.69
CA LEU A 37 5.49 5.26 13.96
C LEU A 37 5.76 5.62 15.41
N ASP A 38 6.53 4.79 16.10
CA ASP A 38 7.07 5.15 17.42
C ASP A 38 8.42 5.78 17.21
N ILE A 39 8.55 7.03 17.68
CA ILE A 39 9.79 7.79 17.56
C ILE A 39 10.53 7.78 18.90
N ASP A 40 11.80 7.35 18.86
CA ASP A 40 12.68 7.38 20.02
C ASP A 40 13.26 8.77 20.17
N HIS A 41 12.95 9.45 21.29
CA HIS A 41 13.46 10.79 21.59
C HIS A 41 14.98 10.87 21.74
N ASN A 42 15.63 9.73 22.01
CA ASN A 42 17.07 9.67 22.17
C ASN A 42 17.82 9.59 20.84
N GLN A 43 17.11 9.42 19.74
CA GLN A 43 17.70 9.40 18.42
C GLN A 43 17.73 10.81 17.82
N ASP A 44 18.72 11.02 16.95
CA ASP A 44 18.77 12.24 16.15
C ASP A 44 17.71 12.13 15.03
N LEU A 45 16.59 12.80 15.22
CA LEU A 45 15.47 12.75 14.28
C LEU A 45 15.71 13.54 12.99
N ASP A 46 16.78 14.34 12.96
CA ASP A 46 17.18 15.05 11.75
C ASP A 46 18.07 14.18 10.85
N ASN A 47 18.50 13.02 11.34
CA ASN A 47 19.24 12.04 10.55
C ASN A 47 18.24 11.08 9.89
N ILE A 48 18.18 11.12 8.56
CA ILE A 48 17.21 10.33 7.80
C ILE A 48 17.38 8.82 7.99
N GLU A 49 18.54 8.34 8.40
CA GLU A 49 18.76 6.93 8.68
C GLU A 49 18.00 6.45 9.93
N ASN A 50 17.65 7.37 10.82
CA ASN A 50 16.92 7.07 12.06
C ASN A 50 15.41 7.17 11.91
N VAL A 51 14.90 7.60 10.76
CA VAL A 51 13.48 7.87 10.56
C VAL A 51 12.97 7.17 9.31
N THR A 52 11.87 6.42 9.47
CA THR A 52 11.15 5.88 8.31
C THR A 52 10.37 7.00 7.67
N SER A 53 10.61 7.26 6.40
CA SER A 53 9.97 8.36 5.71
C SER A 53 8.75 7.92 4.92
N TYR A 54 7.88 8.90 4.62
CA TYR A 54 6.76 8.75 3.72
C TYR A 54 7.21 8.15 2.36
N SER A 55 8.31 8.66 1.81
CA SER A 55 8.83 8.20 0.52
C SER A 55 9.28 6.75 0.56
N ASP A 56 9.87 6.31 1.67
CA ASP A 56 10.32 4.93 1.81
C ASP A 56 9.14 3.96 1.75
N ILE A 57 8.08 4.27 2.48
CA ILE A 57 6.87 3.44 2.51
C ILE A 57 6.18 3.45 1.15
N LYS A 58 6.01 4.63 0.55
CA LYS A 58 5.39 4.78 -0.76
C LYS A 58 6.13 3.98 -1.83
N ASN A 59 7.45 4.11 -1.89
CA ASN A 59 8.26 3.43 -2.89
C ASN A 59 8.21 1.91 -2.72
N GLU A 60 8.17 1.44 -1.49
CA GLU A 60 8.08 0.00 -1.22
C GLU A 60 6.71 -0.56 -1.61
N ILE A 61 5.64 0.18 -1.38
CA ILE A 61 4.31 -0.21 -1.83
C ILE A 61 4.28 -0.34 -3.35
N ILE A 62 4.78 0.67 -4.06
CA ILE A 62 4.81 0.66 -5.53
C ILE A 62 5.61 -0.54 -6.04
N LYS A 63 6.79 -0.76 -5.48
CA LYS A 63 7.67 -1.86 -5.88
C LYS A 63 7.01 -3.22 -5.68
N PHE A 64 6.46 -3.45 -4.50
CA PHE A 64 5.82 -4.73 -4.17
C PHE A 64 4.59 -4.99 -5.02
N VAL A 65 3.71 -4.01 -5.11
CA VAL A 65 2.41 -4.17 -5.78
C VAL A 65 2.57 -4.26 -7.30
N SER A 66 3.41 -3.42 -7.90
CA SER A 66 3.60 -3.43 -9.35
C SER A 66 4.21 -4.74 -9.86
N ALA A 67 5.00 -5.42 -9.04
CA ALA A 67 5.59 -6.70 -9.38
C ALA A 67 4.67 -7.90 -9.08
N SER A 68 3.55 -7.67 -8.38
CA SER A 68 2.64 -8.74 -7.99
C SER A 68 1.65 -9.11 -9.10
N GLN A 69 1.11 -10.34 -9.02
CA GLN A 69 0.11 -10.83 -9.97
C GLN A 69 -0.97 -11.62 -9.23
N TYR A 70 -1.52 -11.01 -8.18
CA TYR A 70 -2.52 -11.66 -7.35
C TYR A 70 -3.86 -11.81 -8.06
N LYS A 71 -4.61 -12.83 -7.70
CA LYS A 71 -5.97 -13.04 -8.21
C LYS A 71 -7.00 -12.29 -7.39
N THR A 72 -6.76 -12.11 -6.09
CA THR A 72 -7.72 -11.47 -5.19
C THR A 72 -7.11 -10.30 -4.46
N LEU A 73 -7.94 -9.29 -4.17
CA LEU A 73 -7.52 -8.15 -3.35
C LEU A 73 -7.22 -8.59 -1.92
N GLU A 74 -7.95 -9.58 -1.40
CA GLU A 74 -7.75 -10.09 -0.05
C GLU A 74 -6.33 -10.63 0.12
N LYS A 75 -5.84 -11.38 -0.85
CA LYS A 75 -4.48 -11.91 -0.79
C LYS A 75 -3.45 -10.81 -0.93
N LEU A 76 -3.69 -9.86 -1.83
CA LEU A 76 -2.79 -8.71 -1.99
C LEU A 76 -2.68 -7.91 -0.70
N ILE A 77 -3.82 -7.59 -0.06
CA ILE A 77 -3.83 -6.82 1.19
C ILE A 77 -3.07 -7.56 2.28
N THR A 78 -3.34 -8.85 2.44
CA THR A 78 -2.72 -9.67 3.47
C THR A 78 -1.19 -9.71 3.31
N ASP A 79 -0.73 -9.96 2.10
CA ASP A 79 0.70 -10.08 1.84
C ASP A 79 1.41 -8.71 1.87
N LEU A 80 0.76 -7.66 1.38
CA LEU A 80 1.31 -6.30 1.45
C LEU A 80 1.47 -5.85 2.89
N LYS A 81 0.45 -6.09 3.72
CA LYS A 81 0.51 -5.74 5.14
C LYS A 81 1.68 -6.45 5.82
N LYS A 82 1.82 -7.74 5.58
CA LYS A 82 2.92 -8.52 6.16
C LYS A 82 4.27 -7.98 5.68
N HIS A 83 4.39 -7.69 4.39
CA HIS A 83 5.63 -7.18 3.82
C HIS A 83 6.06 -5.86 4.46
N LEU A 84 5.11 -4.95 4.65
CA LEU A 84 5.39 -3.65 5.27
C LEU A 84 5.69 -3.79 6.75
N ASP A 85 4.97 -4.65 7.47
CA ASP A 85 5.22 -4.91 8.89
C ASP A 85 6.62 -5.50 9.11
N ASP A 86 7.07 -6.37 8.20
CA ASP A 86 8.39 -6.99 8.30
C ASP A 86 9.51 -6.02 7.95
N LYS A 87 9.25 -5.06 7.09
CA LYS A 87 10.28 -4.16 6.56
C LYS A 87 10.43 -2.87 7.37
N PHE A 88 9.36 -2.35 7.94
CA PHE A 88 9.36 -1.07 8.63
C PHE A 88 8.88 -1.20 10.07
N PRO A 89 9.41 -0.36 10.99
CA PRO A 89 8.94 -0.33 12.38
C PRO A 89 7.65 0.49 12.50
N ILE A 90 6.59 0.02 11.86
CA ILE A 90 5.31 0.71 11.80
C ILE A 90 4.19 -0.17 12.31
N GLN A 91 3.10 0.46 12.72
CA GLN A 91 1.84 -0.21 13.02
C GLN A 91 0.80 0.29 12.03
N ILE A 92 0.32 -0.60 11.17
CA ILE A 92 -0.69 -0.25 10.18
C ILE A 92 -2.05 -0.20 10.87
N GLU A 93 -2.68 0.97 10.80
CA GLU A 93 -4.02 1.17 11.36
C GLU A 93 -5.11 0.98 10.32
N LYS A 94 -4.80 1.30 9.07
CA LYS A 94 -5.75 1.18 7.97
C LYS A 94 -5.00 0.89 6.69
N LEU A 95 -5.51 -0.07 5.94
CA LEU A 95 -5.01 -0.37 4.59
C LEU A 95 -6.23 -0.66 3.71
N GLU A 96 -6.37 0.12 2.64
CA GLU A 96 -7.52 0.05 1.75
C GLU A 96 -7.04 -0.01 0.31
N ILE A 97 -7.62 -0.93 -0.47
CA ILE A 97 -7.29 -1.08 -1.89
C ILE A 97 -8.59 -1.12 -2.69
N ASN A 98 -8.65 -0.30 -3.74
CA ASN A 98 -9.81 -0.20 -4.62
C ASN A 98 -9.40 -0.40 -6.07
N LYS A 99 -10.18 -1.18 -6.81
CA LYS A 99 -10.03 -1.34 -8.26
C LYS A 99 -10.85 -0.27 -8.96
N ILE A 100 -10.19 0.66 -9.63
CA ILE A 100 -10.86 1.79 -10.29
C ILE A 100 -11.81 1.31 -11.38
N GLU A 101 -11.39 0.39 -12.23
CA GLU A 101 -12.17 -0.05 -13.38
C GLU A 101 -13.48 -0.72 -12.98
N ILE A 102 -13.44 -1.56 -11.93
CA ILE A 102 -14.65 -2.19 -11.42
C ILE A 102 -15.58 -1.16 -10.79
N ALA A 103 -15.02 -0.22 -10.01
CA ALA A 103 -15.79 0.85 -9.41
C ALA A 103 -16.52 1.69 -10.47
N LYS A 104 -15.84 2.02 -11.57
CA LYS A 104 -16.43 2.75 -12.68
C LYS A 104 -17.53 1.96 -13.37
N LYS A 105 -17.29 0.66 -13.63
CA LYS A 105 -18.22 -0.22 -14.30
C LYS A 105 -19.56 -0.31 -13.57
N TYR A 106 -19.52 -0.35 -12.26
CA TYR A 106 -20.72 -0.47 -11.43
C TYR A 106 -21.15 0.86 -10.81
N ASN A 107 -20.57 1.96 -11.27
CA ASN A 107 -20.88 3.32 -10.80
C ASN A 107 -20.71 3.44 -9.28
N ALA A 108 -19.65 2.85 -8.76
CA ALA A 108 -19.33 2.86 -7.35
C ALA A 108 -17.92 3.42 -7.13
N LYS A 109 -17.60 3.85 -5.91
CA LYS A 109 -16.27 4.35 -5.55
C LYS A 109 -15.35 3.24 -5.05
N LYS A 110 -15.92 2.13 -4.55
CA LYS A 110 -15.17 1.04 -3.96
C LYS A 110 -15.69 -0.29 -4.46
N THR A 111 -14.84 -1.26 -4.50
CA THR A 111 -15.20 -2.63 -4.86
C THR A 111 -15.07 -3.56 -3.67
#